data_36e99845848b45836c4ae0df86061229
#
_entry.id   36e99845848b45836c4ae0df86061229
#
_cell.length_a   1.000
_cell.length_b   1.000
_cell.length_c   1.000
_cell.angle_alpha   90.00
_cell.angle_beta   90.00
_cell.angle_gamma   90.00
#
_symmetry.space_group_name_H-M   'P 1'
#
loop_
_entity.id
_entity.type
_entity.pdbx_description
1 polymer ?
#
loop_
_entity_poly.entity_id
_entity_poly.type
_entity_poly.pdbx_seq_one_letter_code
_entity_poly.pdbx_strand_id
1 'polypeptide(L)'
;MRRGLLIALLLLGLGAGMYAIESGELTMTIVRAEQKTRDRVVAWVNDTPIYQEDPYFEVVVRAGDKLLEAEYEPSSKWETLPVFWKRGVEVQGRVRGHSLFLKRPNGAEIRFVILKRTAVSAEKRK
;
A
#
# COMPACT_ATOMS: atom_id res chain seq x y z
N MET A 1 25.85 1.49 38.81
CA MET A 1 25.28 2.76 38.42
C MET A 1 25.48 3.12 36.98
N ARG A 2 26.69 3.08 36.49
CA ARG A 2 26.94 3.35 35.09
C ARG A 2 26.24 2.36 34.18
N ARG A 3 26.15 1.11 34.60
CA ARG A 3 25.51 0.06 33.85
C ARG A 3 24.01 0.30 33.73
N GLY A 4 23.38 0.84 34.77
CA GLY A 4 21.96 1.15 34.69
C GLY A 4 21.65 2.25 33.69
N LEU A 5 22.52 3.24 33.60
CA LEU A 5 22.37 4.30 32.60
C LEU A 5 22.49 3.77 31.21
N LEU A 6 23.44 2.86 30.96
CA LEU A 6 23.59 2.27 29.65
C LEU A 6 22.38 1.47 29.24
N ILE A 7 21.81 0.72 30.18
CA ILE A 7 20.61 -0.08 29.91
C ILE A 7 19.45 0.85 29.57
N ALA A 8 19.29 1.96 30.30
CA ALA A 8 18.25 2.92 30.01
C ALA A 8 18.37 3.50 28.60
N LEU A 9 19.59 3.80 28.19
CA LEU A 9 19.83 4.31 26.84
C LEU A 9 19.47 3.29 25.76
N LEU A 10 19.74 2.02 26.01
CA LEU A 10 19.36 0.96 25.10
C LEU A 10 17.85 0.86 24.94
N LEU A 11 17.14 0.96 26.03
CA LEU A 11 15.66 0.93 25.98
C LEU A 11 15.11 2.09 25.19
N LEU A 12 15.67 3.27 25.37
CA LEU A 12 15.26 4.43 24.57
C LEU A 12 15.56 4.23 23.10
N GLY A 13 16.69 3.62 22.79
CA GLY A 13 17.03 3.31 21.42
C GLY A 13 16.04 2.37 20.77
N LEU A 14 15.59 1.36 21.49
CA LEU A 14 14.58 0.43 21.00
C LEU A 14 13.26 1.13 20.74
N GLY A 15 12.85 2.00 21.63
CA GLY A 15 11.62 2.77 21.44
C GLY A 15 11.69 3.63 20.19
N ALA A 16 12.80 4.30 20.00
CA ALA A 16 12.99 5.12 18.80
C ALA A 16 12.98 4.26 17.53
N GLY A 17 13.56 3.06 17.61
CA GLY A 17 13.53 2.12 16.48
C GLY A 17 12.12 1.71 16.09
N MET A 18 11.27 1.45 17.07
CA MET A 18 9.87 1.11 16.79
C MET A 18 9.13 2.26 16.13
N TYR A 19 9.38 3.48 16.57
CA TYR A 19 8.81 4.65 15.93
C TYR A 19 9.22 4.77 14.47
N ALA A 20 10.50 4.54 14.19
CA ALA A 20 11.00 4.60 12.84
C ALA A 20 10.31 3.56 11.94
N ILE A 21 10.02 2.37 12.47
CA ILE A 21 9.31 1.33 11.74
C ILE A 21 7.89 1.77 11.42
N GLU A 22 7.19 2.42 12.36
CA GLU A 22 5.83 2.87 12.12
C GLU A 22 5.73 3.97 11.07
N SER A 23 6.70 4.89 11.07
CA SER A 23 6.69 6.03 10.15
C SER A 23 7.63 5.83 8.96
N GLY A 24 8.51 4.84 9.01
CA GLY A 24 9.52 4.60 8.00
C GLY A 24 9.10 3.61 6.94
N GLU A 25 10.02 3.37 6.04
CA GLU A 25 9.80 2.43 4.95
C GLU A 25 9.95 1.00 5.42
N LEU A 26 9.10 0.13 4.87
CA LEU A 26 9.14 -1.30 5.08
C LEU A 26 9.30 -1.97 3.72
N THR A 27 9.92 -3.14 3.73
CA THR A 27 9.92 -3.98 2.54
C THR A 27 8.61 -4.76 2.52
N MET A 28 7.85 -4.60 1.45
CA MET A 28 6.57 -5.26 1.27
C MET A 28 6.64 -6.16 0.05
N THR A 29 5.86 -7.22 0.05
CA THR A 29 5.82 -8.16 -1.08
C THR A 29 4.51 -7.96 -1.82
N ILE A 30 4.59 -7.79 -3.12
CA ILE A 30 3.39 -7.68 -3.95
C ILE A 30 2.75 -9.05 -4.09
N VAL A 31 1.48 -9.13 -3.73
CA VAL A 31 0.67 -10.34 -3.94
C VAL A 31 -0.06 -10.23 -5.27
N ARG A 32 -0.56 -9.04 -5.59
CA ARG A 32 -1.28 -8.78 -6.81
C ARG A 32 -1.20 -7.29 -7.14
N ALA A 33 -1.07 -6.98 -8.42
CA ALA A 33 -1.13 -5.62 -8.91
C ALA A 33 -1.82 -5.65 -10.26
N GLU A 34 -2.98 -5.00 -10.37
CA GLU A 34 -3.80 -5.08 -11.57
C GLU A 34 -4.38 -3.71 -11.92
N GLN A 35 -4.59 -3.50 -13.18
CA GLN A 35 -5.37 -2.37 -13.65
C GLN A 35 -6.78 -2.87 -13.93
N LYS A 36 -7.76 -2.17 -13.37
CA LYS A 36 -9.18 -2.49 -13.52
C LYS A 36 -9.93 -1.27 -14.00
N THR A 37 -11.16 -1.46 -14.40
CA THR A 37 -12.04 -0.35 -14.77
C THR A 37 -13.31 -0.42 -13.95
N ARG A 38 -13.90 0.74 -13.76
CA ARG A 38 -15.13 0.92 -13.00
C ARG A 38 -16.03 1.84 -13.81
N ASP A 39 -17.30 1.47 -13.95
CA ASP A 39 -18.25 2.29 -14.67
C ASP A 39 -18.74 3.42 -13.78
N ARG A 40 -18.85 4.60 -14.35
CA ARG A 40 -19.36 5.77 -13.66
C ARG A 40 -20.37 6.46 -14.57
N VAL A 41 -21.54 6.79 -14.02
CA VAL A 41 -22.55 7.54 -14.76
C VAL A 41 -22.10 8.99 -14.86
N VAL A 42 -21.92 9.48 -16.07
CA VAL A 42 -21.46 10.86 -16.29
C VAL A 42 -22.57 11.78 -16.80
N ALA A 43 -23.65 11.22 -17.32
CA ALA A 43 -24.74 12.01 -17.84
C ALA A 43 -25.99 11.15 -17.97
N TRP A 44 -27.14 11.81 -18.13
CA TRP A 44 -28.42 11.17 -18.41
C TRP A 44 -29.01 11.80 -19.67
N VAL A 45 -29.41 10.98 -20.60
CA VAL A 45 -30.04 11.42 -21.84
C VAL A 45 -31.33 10.65 -21.99
N ASN A 46 -32.49 11.33 -21.95
CA ASN A 46 -33.82 10.73 -22.05
C ASN A 46 -33.98 9.53 -21.11
N ASP A 47 -33.66 9.74 -19.85
CA ASP A 47 -33.70 8.71 -18.79
C ASP A 47 -32.75 7.54 -19.01
N THR A 48 -31.81 7.65 -19.94
CA THR A 48 -30.80 6.63 -20.17
C THR A 48 -29.48 7.09 -19.58
N PRO A 49 -28.85 6.30 -18.70
CA PRO A 49 -27.56 6.67 -18.16
C PRO A 49 -26.46 6.50 -19.19
N ILE A 50 -25.56 7.45 -19.23
CA ILE A 50 -24.35 7.38 -20.04
C ILE A 50 -23.19 7.06 -19.11
N TYR A 51 -22.49 5.98 -19.40
CA TYR A 51 -21.40 5.48 -18.57
C TYR A 51 -20.07 5.86 -19.14
N GLN A 52 -19.12 6.07 -18.25
CA GLN A 52 -17.71 6.21 -18.59
C GLN A 52 -16.94 5.18 -17.80
N GLU A 53 -16.02 4.51 -18.46
CA GLU A 53 -15.12 3.58 -17.78
C GLU A 53 -13.93 4.35 -17.22
N ASP A 54 -13.78 4.31 -15.91
CA ASP A 54 -12.65 4.95 -15.23
C ASP A 54 -11.65 3.88 -14.82
N PRO A 55 -10.38 4.00 -15.23
CA PRO A 55 -9.36 3.06 -14.80
C PRO A 55 -8.99 3.30 -13.35
N TYR A 56 -8.63 2.23 -12.66
CA TYR A 56 -8.03 2.31 -11.34
C TYR A 56 -7.05 1.16 -11.18
N PHE A 57 -6.10 1.33 -10.29
CA PHE A 57 -5.13 0.30 -9.99
C PHE A 57 -5.46 -0.32 -8.64
N GLU A 58 -5.48 -1.64 -8.59
CA GLU A 58 -5.65 -2.38 -7.36
C GLU A 58 -4.35 -3.08 -7.05
N VAL A 59 -3.88 -2.91 -5.83
CA VAL A 59 -2.68 -3.59 -5.38
C VAL A 59 -2.99 -4.29 -4.05
N VAL A 60 -2.48 -5.50 -3.93
CA VAL A 60 -2.49 -6.23 -2.67
C VAL A 60 -1.04 -6.49 -2.31
N VAL A 61 -0.64 -6.03 -1.14
CA VAL A 61 0.73 -6.22 -0.67
C VAL A 61 0.72 -6.89 0.69
N ARG A 62 1.77 -7.63 0.95
CA ARG A 62 2.01 -8.23 2.25
C ARG A 62 3.02 -7.39 2.99
N ALA A 63 2.60 -6.83 4.10
CA ALA A 63 3.44 -6.03 4.98
C ALA A 63 3.51 -6.72 6.34
N GLY A 64 4.61 -7.42 6.58
CA GLY A 64 4.75 -8.22 7.79
C GLY A 64 3.72 -9.34 7.83
N ASP A 65 2.86 -9.34 8.83
CA ASP A 65 1.82 -10.35 9.02
C ASP A 65 0.45 -9.91 8.51
N LYS A 66 0.40 -8.86 7.69
CA LYS A 66 -0.86 -8.33 7.19
C LYS A 66 -0.86 -8.25 5.68
N LEU A 67 -2.04 -8.44 5.10
CA LEU A 67 -2.31 -8.16 3.70
C LEU A 67 -3.05 -6.83 3.64
N LEU A 68 -2.60 -5.97 2.76
CA LEU A 68 -3.22 -4.67 2.54
C LEU A 68 -3.77 -4.63 1.12
N GLU A 69 -5.08 -4.42 0.99
CA GLU A 69 -5.72 -4.20 -0.30
C GLU A 69 -5.94 -2.71 -0.47
N ALA A 70 -5.44 -2.16 -1.55
CA ALA A 70 -5.47 -0.73 -1.75
C ALA A 70 -5.72 -0.38 -3.21
N GLU A 71 -6.23 0.83 -3.45
CA GLU A 71 -6.57 1.30 -4.78
C GLU A 71 -5.98 2.68 -5.03
N TYR A 72 -5.71 2.95 -6.30
CA TYR A 72 -5.22 4.23 -6.77
C TYR A 72 -5.90 4.60 -8.07
N GLU A 73 -6.45 5.82 -8.14
CA GLU A 73 -6.99 6.35 -9.38
C GLU A 73 -5.90 7.14 -10.09
N PRO A 74 -5.51 6.73 -11.30
CA PRO A 74 -4.47 7.46 -12.02
C PRO A 74 -4.95 8.86 -12.41
N SER A 75 -4.02 9.80 -12.39
CA SER A 75 -4.32 11.18 -12.78
C SER A 75 -4.45 11.34 -14.28
N SER A 76 -4.02 10.35 -15.06
CA SER A 76 -4.16 10.36 -16.50
C SER A 76 -4.27 8.92 -17.00
N LYS A 77 -4.89 8.74 -18.18
CA LYS A 77 -5.02 7.42 -18.78
C LYS A 77 -3.69 6.82 -19.24
N TRP A 78 -2.66 7.63 -19.27
CA TRP A 78 -1.32 7.18 -19.67
C TRP A 78 -0.51 6.67 -18.49
N GLU A 79 -0.97 6.93 -17.28
CA GLU A 79 -0.28 6.48 -16.09
C GLU A 79 -0.46 4.97 -15.94
N THR A 80 0.63 4.25 -15.69
CA THR A 80 0.60 2.80 -15.52
C THR A 80 1.41 2.42 -14.29
N LEU A 81 1.10 1.24 -13.76
CA LEU A 81 1.94 0.64 -12.73
C LEU A 81 3.21 0.08 -13.36
N PRO A 82 4.30 0.01 -12.60
CA PRO A 82 5.51 -0.65 -13.11
C PRO A 82 5.18 -2.07 -13.55
N VAL A 83 5.63 -2.43 -14.75
CA VAL A 83 5.28 -3.72 -15.37
C VAL A 83 5.81 -4.92 -14.58
N PHE A 84 6.86 -4.72 -13.79
CA PHE A 84 7.44 -5.80 -12.99
C PHE A 84 6.80 -5.94 -11.61
N TRP A 85 5.80 -5.12 -11.28
CA TRP A 85 5.04 -5.28 -10.04
C TRP A 85 4.12 -6.48 -10.18
N LYS A 86 4.69 -7.64 -9.92
CA LYS A 86 4.01 -8.92 -10.02
C LYS A 86 4.14 -9.66 -8.71
N ARG A 87 3.39 -10.73 -8.58
CA ARG A 87 3.40 -11.55 -7.39
C ARG A 87 4.83 -11.95 -7.01
N GLY A 88 5.17 -11.74 -5.75
CA GLY A 88 6.47 -12.10 -5.21
C GLY A 88 7.52 -11.01 -5.29
N VAL A 89 7.24 -9.93 -6.00
CA VAL A 89 8.21 -8.82 -6.11
C VAL A 89 8.17 -8.00 -4.84
N GLU A 90 9.35 -7.62 -4.36
CA GLU A 90 9.48 -6.78 -3.18
C GLU A 90 9.56 -5.32 -3.58
N VAL A 91 8.86 -4.48 -2.82
CA VAL A 91 8.87 -3.04 -3.01
C VAL A 91 9.02 -2.37 -1.65
N GLN A 92 9.60 -1.18 -1.66
CA GLN A 92 9.64 -0.36 -0.47
C GLN A 92 8.34 0.41 -0.35
N GLY A 93 7.80 0.45 0.84
CA GLY A 93 6.57 1.16 1.07
C GLY A 93 6.42 1.59 2.51
N ARG A 94 5.41 2.39 2.77
CA ARG A 94 5.09 2.82 4.13
C ARG A 94 3.59 3.00 4.23
N VAL A 95 3.09 2.83 5.45
CA VAL A 95 1.67 2.98 5.74
C VAL A 95 1.49 4.17 6.66
N ARG A 96 0.52 5.00 6.33
CA ARG A 96 0.20 6.15 7.16
C ARG A 96 -1.30 6.34 7.17
N GLY A 97 -1.94 5.94 8.28
CA GLY A 97 -3.40 5.95 8.36
C GLY A 97 -4.01 5.01 7.33
N HIS A 98 -4.84 5.54 6.46
CA HIS A 98 -5.47 4.76 5.40
C HIS A 98 -4.69 4.83 4.09
N SER A 99 -3.51 5.42 4.10
CA SER A 99 -2.69 5.57 2.90
C SER A 99 -1.56 4.56 2.88
N LEU A 100 -1.36 3.96 1.71
CA LEU A 100 -0.24 3.08 1.44
C LEU A 100 0.61 3.76 0.38
N PHE A 101 1.86 4.03 0.70
CA PHE A 101 2.79 4.64 -0.23
C PHE A 101 3.76 3.56 -0.72
N LEU A 102 3.78 3.33 -2.02
CA LEU A 102 4.71 2.38 -2.62
C LEU A 102 5.70 3.14 -3.49
N LYS A 103 6.95 2.77 -3.37
CA LYS A 103 8.03 3.47 -4.06
C LYS A 103 8.26 2.87 -5.44
N ARG A 104 8.26 3.73 -6.46
CA ARG A 104 8.64 3.33 -7.82
C ARG A 104 10.16 3.18 -7.91
N PRO A 105 10.67 2.50 -8.96
CA PRO A 105 12.11 2.38 -9.15
C PRO A 105 12.85 3.71 -9.22
N ASN A 106 12.19 4.74 -9.70
CA ASN A 106 12.80 6.08 -9.79
C ASN A 106 12.77 6.85 -8.48
N GLY A 107 12.27 6.23 -7.41
CA GLY A 107 12.20 6.86 -6.10
C GLY A 107 10.91 7.60 -5.81
N ALA A 108 10.07 7.82 -6.80
CA ALA A 108 8.79 8.48 -6.59
C ALA A 108 7.81 7.56 -5.88
N GLU A 109 6.95 8.12 -5.04
CA GLU A 109 5.95 7.35 -4.33
C GLU A 109 4.60 7.45 -5.01
N ILE A 110 3.86 6.33 -5.01
CA ILE A 110 2.46 6.31 -5.40
C ILE A 110 1.64 6.11 -4.14
N ARG A 111 0.65 6.94 -3.94
CA ARG A 111 -0.25 6.84 -2.79
C ARG A 111 -1.49 6.06 -3.15
N PHE A 112 -1.70 4.95 -2.46
CA PHE A 112 -2.91 4.14 -2.57
C PHE A 112 -3.77 4.36 -1.34
N VAL A 113 -5.08 4.19 -1.50
CA VAL A 113 -6.01 4.20 -0.37
C VAL A 113 -6.25 2.78 0.06
N ILE A 114 -5.99 2.48 1.33
CA ILE A 114 -6.18 1.13 1.87
C ILE A 114 -7.66 0.89 2.09
N LEU A 115 -8.19 -0.16 1.49
CA LEU A 115 -9.59 -0.54 1.61
C LEU A 115 -9.80 -1.65 2.61
N LYS A 116 -8.83 -2.54 2.76
CA LYS A 116 -8.98 -3.70 3.61
C LYS A 116 -7.63 -4.15 4.15
N ARG A 117 -7.64 -4.59 5.40
CA ARG A 117 -6.46 -5.15 6.06
C ARG A 117 -6.84 -6.52 6.60
N THR A 118 -6.02 -7.53 6.29
CA THR A 118 -6.29 -8.90 6.70
C THR A 118 -5.04 -9.47 7.35
N ALA A 119 -5.21 -10.18 8.45
CA ALA A 119 -4.09 -10.86 9.10
C ALA A 119 -3.72 -12.12 8.32
N VAL A 120 -2.46 -12.23 7.93
CA VAL A 120 -1.98 -13.38 7.16
C VAL A 120 -2.08 -14.67 7.98
N SER A 121 -1.84 -14.60 9.27
CA SER A 121 -1.89 -15.77 10.14
C SER A 121 -3.25 -16.44 10.13
N ALA A 122 -4.33 -15.70 9.94
CA ALA A 122 -5.67 -16.27 9.87
C ALA A 122 -5.87 -17.07 8.59
N GLU A 123 -5.25 -16.66 7.49
CA GLU A 123 -5.33 -17.38 6.23
C GLU A 123 -4.57 -18.69 6.25
N LYS A 124 -3.45 -18.72 6.93
CA LYS A 124 -2.62 -19.93 6.99
C LYS A 124 -3.28 -21.07 7.74
N ARG A 125 -4.26 -20.79 8.56
CA ARG A 125 -4.97 -21.81 9.33
C ARG A 125 -6.01 -22.56 8.52
N LYS A 126 -6.29 -22.09 7.38
CA LYS A 126 -7.19 -22.75 6.44
C LYS A 126 -6.41 -23.73 5.58
#